data_fb336a49b90d9e427e73a9e1a7a06663
#
_entry.id   fb336a49b90d9e427e73a9e1a7a06663
#
_cell.length_a   1.000
_cell.length_b   1.000
_cell.length_c   1.000
_cell.angle_alpha   90.00
_cell.angle_beta   90.00
_cell.angle_gamma   90.00
#
_symmetry.space_group_name_H-M   'P 1'
#
loop_
_entity.id
_entity.type
_entity.pdbx_description
1 polymer ?
#
loop_
_entity_poly.entity_id
_entity_poly.type
_entity_poly.pdbx_seq_one_letter_code
_entity_poly.pdbx_strand_id
1 'polypeptide(L)'
;DSLEDFGITNFEDYLIQLPGVTAGGSGPGQNTIYIRGIASTTPNLTTAGVAGIAPNVALYLDEQPLAQPGRNLDVYAADLSRVEVLKGPQGTLFGASSQAGTLRLITNKPDFSGAYGRLSFDGSNTKEGEGSNKFEVMYNLPISDTFAVRAVAYRDDQGGWVDNVPGTLTAQESARFRDAGYVRTNGVPVSAARAGKNSATYINSLPEEVAYTSARIPFDPYDPNSQVDFRAANNAALVESDFNDTLYTGGRLSLRAEINEDWSLLLGAMTQELETDGTFTADPTLGTDSPSIQRYSPDRLEDSFDNYNWTLEGRIGELEVIYTGAYTERES
;
A
#
# COMPACT_ATOMS: atom_id res chain seq x y z
N ASP A 1 -24.14 -6.02 4.71
CA ASP A 1 -24.85 -5.14 3.75
C ASP A 1 -24.08 -3.86 3.41
N SER A 2 -23.33 -3.24 4.33
CA SER A 2 -22.83 -1.88 4.07
C SER A 2 -21.49 -1.81 3.34
N LEU A 3 -20.54 -2.71 3.56
CA LEU A 3 -19.23 -2.63 2.91
C LEU A 3 -19.34 -2.88 1.40
N GLU A 4 -20.15 -3.85 1.01
CA GLU A 4 -20.41 -4.20 -0.38
C GLU A 4 -21.26 -3.14 -1.10
N ASP A 5 -22.30 -2.61 -0.42
CA ASP A 5 -23.16 -1.56 -0.97
C ASP A 5 -22.37 -0.27 -1.28
N PHE A 6 -21.27 -0.03 -0.60
CA PHE A 6 -20.35 1.09 -0.83
C PHE A 6 -19.20 0.76 -1.78
N GLY A 7 -19.12 -0.45 -2.31
CA GLY A 7 -18.05 -0.88 -3.22
C GLY A 7 -16.67 -0.91 -2.57
N ILE A 8 -16.62 -1.15 -1.24
CA ILE A 8 -15.37 -1.17 -0.48
C ILE A 8 -14.66 -2.48 -0.73
N THR A 9 -13.47 -2.43 -1.32
CA THR A 9 -12.70 -3.61 -1.72
C THR A 9 -11.27 -3.59 -1.20
N ASN A 10 -10.61 -2.47 -1.26
CA ASN A 10 -9.20 -2.34 -0.89
C ASN A 10 -9.00 -1.57 0.42
N PHE A 11 -7.75 -1.47 0.82
CA PHE A 11 -7.31 -0.82 2.05
C PHE A 11 -7.75 0.65 2.13
N GLU A 12 -7.64 1.41 1.05
CA GLU A 12 -8.01 2.84 1.04
C GLU A 12 -9.51 3.02 1.14
N ASP A 13 -10.29 2.18 0.46
CA ASP A 13 -11.75 2.28 0.43
C ASP A 13 -12.35 2.22 1.83
N TYR A 14 -11.94 1.25 2.66
CA TYR A 14 -12.49 1.18 4.01
C TYR A 14 -11.93 2.26 4.95
N LEU A 15 -10.71 2.76 4.72
CA LEU A 15 -10.15 3.85 5.53
C LEU A 15 -10.87 5.17 5.29
N ILE A 16 -11.24 5.49 4.06
CA ILE A 16 -11.96 6.73 3.71
C ILE A 16 -13.33 6.79 4.40
N GLN A 17 -13.97 5.66 4.63
CA GLN A 17 -15.28 5.60 5.30
C GLN A 17 -15.20 5.80 6.82
N LEU A 18 -14.01 5.76 7.42
CA LEU A 18 -13.84 5.78 8.86
C LEU A 18 -13.58 7.19 9.39
N PRO A 19 -14.47 7.79 10.18
CA PRO A 19 -14.29 9.16 10.67
C PRO A 19 -13.01 9.34 11.48
N GLY A 20 -12.15 10.29 11.05
CA GLY A 20 -10.88 10.61 11.71
C GLY A 20 -9.77 9.58 11.52
N VAL A 21 -9.93 8.73 10.52
CA VAL A 21 -8.89 7.86 9.97
C VAL A 21 -8.53 8.38 8.59
N THR A 22 -7.26 8.35 8.24
CA THR A 22 -6.76 8.71 6.92
C THR A 22 -5.64 7.75 6.53
N ALA A 23 -5.53 7.47 5.24
CA ALA A 23 -4.35 6.83 4.68
C ALA A 23 -3.33 7.90 4.27
N GLY A 24 -2.06 7.59 4.39
CA GLY A 24 -0.98 8.37 3.82
C GLY A 24 0.03 7.44 3.18
N GLY A 25 0.36 7.70 1.93
CA GLY A 25 1.26 6.82 1.18
C GLY A 25 1.35 7.23 -0.28
N SER A 26 1.83 6.31 -1.12
CA SER A 26 2.06 6.53 -2.54
C SER A 26 1.20 5.63 -3.44
N GLY A 27 0.26 4.90 -2.86
CA GLY A 27 -0.63 3.98 -3.57
C GLY A 27 -0.81 2.64 -2.84
N PRO A 28 -1.53 1.69 -3.44
CA PRO A 28 -1.76 0.36 -2.89
C PRO A 28 -0.48 -0.32 -2.41
N GLY A 29 -0.55 -1.03 -1.28
CA GLY A 29 0.60 -1.66 -0.64
C GLY A 29 1.63 -0.70 -0.04
N GLN A 30 1.50 0.61 -0.24
CA GLN A 30 2.45 1.63 0.24
C GLN A 30 1.83 2.60 1.25
N ASN A 31 0.70 2.25 1.81
CA ASN A 31 -0.07 3.10 2.69
C ASN A 31 0.24 2.86 4.17
N THR A 32 0.06 3.92 4.95
CA THR A 32 0.13 3.91 6.41
C THR A 32 -1.13 4.52 6.98
N ILE A 33 -1.64 3.93 8.05
CA ILE A 33 -2.86 4.40 8.72
C ILE A 33 -2.55 5.51 9.69
N TYR A 34 -3.29 6.60 9.62
CA TYR A 34 -3.25 7.69 10.60
C TYR A 34 -4.60 7.80 11.31
N ILE A 35 -4.59 7.91 12.64
CA ILE A 35 -5.78 8.18 13.42
C ILE A 35 -5.60 9.56 14.08
N ARG A 36 -6.56 10.48 13.82
CA ARG A 36 -6.55 11.88 14.33
C ARG A 36 -5.26 12.63 13.99
N GLY A 37 -4.68 12.34 12.84
CA GLY A 37 -3.44 12.99 12.38
C GLY A 37 -2.16 12.52 13.10
N ILE A 38 -2.24 11.51 13.96
CA ILE A 38 -1.05 10.96 14.63
C ILE A 38 -0.34 10.01 13.67
N ALA A 39 0.86 10.39 13.26
CA ALA A 39 1.75 9.60 12.44
C ALA A 39 3.17 9.66 13.02
N SER A 40 3.81 8.52 13.25
CA SER A 40 5.23 8.46 13.62
C SER A 40 6.14 8.17 12.45
N THR A 41 5.59 7.65 11.37
CA THR A 41 6.34 7.24 10.18
C THR A 41 5.87 7.99 8.97
N THR A 42 6.81 8.49 8.17
CA THR A 42 6.51 8.87 6.80
C THR A 42 6.67 7.63 5.92
N PRO A 43 5.73 7.33 5.02
CA PRO A 43 5.76 6.14 4.18
C PRO A 43 7.09 5.97 3.41
N ASN A 44 7.73 7.07 3.05
CA ASN A 44 8.97 7.07 2.27
C ASN A 44 10.24 6.68 3.05
N LEU A 45 10.22 6.65 4.37
CA LEU A 45 11.39 6.26 5.18
C LEU A 45 11.53 4.74 5.31
N THR A 46 10.49 3.99 5.03
CA THR A 46 10.45 2.54 5.19
C THR A 46 10.97 1.78 3.97
N THR A 47 11.08 2.43 2.82
CA THR A 47 11.54 1.81 1.55
C THR A 47 13.05 1.81 1.37
N ALA A 48 13.80 2.49 2.23
CA ALA A 48 15.25 2.69 2.06
C ALA A 48 16.12 1.67 2.82
N GLY A 49 15.64 0.44 3.06
CA GLY A 49 16.45 -0.64 3.68
C GLY A 49 16.77 -0.41 5.16
N VAL A 50 16.15 0.55 5.81
CA VAL A 50 16.20 0.72 7.28
C VAL A 50 15.08 -0.14 7.86
N ALA A 51 15.39 -0.99 8.84
CA ALA A 51 14.37 -1.69 9.62
C ALA A 51 13.38 -0.64 10.11
N GLY A 52 12.18 -0.65 9.53
CA GLY A 52 11.23 0.45 9.67
C GLY A 52 10.80 0.66 11.12
N ILE A 53 10.44 1.88 11.44
CA ILE A 53 9.77 2.19 12.70
C ILE A 53 8.38 1.52 12.64
N ALA A 54 7.99 0.86 13.73
CA ALA A 54 6.67 0.24 13.81
C ALA A 54 5.56 1.28 13.60
N PRO A 55 4.48 0.93 12.89
CA PRO A 55 3.34 1.84 12.71
C PRO A 55 2.73 2.25 14.06
N ASN A 56 2.09 3.41 14.11
CA ASN A 56 1.39 3.90 15.31
C ASN A 56 -0.03 3.35 15.45
N VAL A 57 -0.57 2.80 14.39
CA VAL A 57 -1.88 2.14 14.39
C VAL A 57 -1.66 0.66 14.19
N ALA A 58 -2.10 -0.13 15.16
CA ALA A 58 -2.09 -1.57 15.05
C ALA A 58 -3.17 -2.04 14.08
N LEU A 59 -2.81 -2.92 13.15
CA LEU A 59 -3.75 -3.60 12.27
C LEU A 59 -3.96 -5.02 12.76
N TYR A 60 -5.22 -5.42 12.84
CA TYR A 60 -5.64 -6.78 13.24
C TYR A 60 -6.53 -7.41 12.18
N LEU A 61 -6.30 -8.67 11.91
CA LEU A 61 -7.23 -9.53 11.20
C LEU A 61 -7.81 -10.51 12.21
N ASP A 62 -9.12 -10.38 12.48
CA ASP A 62 -9.79 -11.05 13.58
C ASP A 62 -9.09 -10.77 14.93
N GLU A 63 -8.58 -11.79 15.60
CA GLU A 63 -7.84 -11.67 16.86
C GLU A 63 -6.31 -11.64 16.65
N GLN A 64 -5.82 -11.58 15.38
CA GLN A 64 -4.41 -11.68 15.07
C GLN A 64 -3.80 -10.32 14.74
N PRO A 65 -2.70 -9.90 15.41
CA PRO A 65 -1.97 -8.72 15.02
C PRO A 65 -1.24 -8.96 13.70
N LEU A 66 -1.43 -8.05 12.74
CA LEU A 66 -0.69 -8.00 11.49
C LEU A 66 0.43 -6.94 11.52
N ALA A 67 0.79 -6.48 12.73
CA ALA A 67 1.81 -5.46 12.89
C ALA A 67 3.19 -5.99 12.49
N GLN A 68 3.74 -5.42 11.44
CA GLN A 68 5.12 -5.65 11.01
C GLN A 68 5.88 -4.32 10.99
N PRO A 69 7.21 -4.32 11.18
CA PRO A 69 8.02 -3.12 11.00
C PRO A 69 7.84 -2.56 9.58
N GLY A 70 7.69 -1.25 9.49
CA GLY A 70 7.65 -0.55 8.22
C GLY A 70 6.25 -0.06 7.84
N ARG A 71 5.50 -0.83 7.09
CA ARG A 71 4.18 -0.46 6.55
C ARG A 71 3.07 -1.31 7.16
N ASN A 72 1.86 -0.76 7.24
CA ASN A 72 0.69 -1.60 7.45
C ASN A 72 0.52 -2.57 6.28
N LEU A 73 0.09 -3.78 6.56
CA LEU A 73 -0.24 -4.74 5.53
C LEU A 73 -1.52 -4.26 4.81
N ASP A 74 -1.50 -4.29 3.49
CA ASP A 74 -2.67 -3.97 2.68
C ASP A 74 -3.51 -5.24 2.53
N VAL A 75 -4.59 -5.33 3.30
CA VAL A 75 -5.47 -6.50 3.32
C VAL A 75 -6.71 -6.22 2.50
N TYR A 76 -6.97 -7.05 1.51
CA TYR A 76 -8.17 -6.97 0.69
C TYR A 76 -9.45 -7.29 1.50
N ALA A 77 -10.50 -6.54 1.27
CA ALA A 77 -11.71 -6.54 2.11
C ALA A 77 -12.73 -7.66 1.76
N ALA A 78 -12.30 -8.79 1.18
CA ALA A 78 -13.20 -9.86 0.81
C ALA A 78 -13.90 -10.50 2.01
N ASP A 79 -15.22 -10.57 1.94
CA ASP A 79 -16.07 -11.28 2.91
C ASP A 79 -15.79 -10.85 4.37
N LEU A 80 -15.67 -9.55 4.60
CA LEU A 80 -15.59 -8.98 5.94
C LEU A 80 -16.99 -8.87 6.56
N SER A 81 -17.08 -9.16 7.85
CA SER A 81 -18.27 -8.88 8.66
C SER A 81 -18.35 -7.41 9.01
N ARG A 82 -17.23 -6.81 9.41
CA ARG A 82 -17.13 -5.40 9.78
C ARG A 82 -15.68 -4.94 9.90
N VAL A 83 -15.49 -3.62 9.88
CA VAL A 83 -14.23 -2.94 10.22
C VAL A 83 -14.44 -2.15 11.50
N GLU A 84 -13.58 -2.34 12.49
CA GLU A 84 -13.64 -1.66 13.78
C GLU A 84 -12.45 -0.72 13.95
N VAL A 85 -12.69 0.49 14.46
CA VAL A 85 -11.64 1.46 14.79
C VAL A 85 -11.71 1.82 16.26
N LEU A 86 -10.66 1.48 16.99
CA LEU A 86 -10.44 1.86 18.38
C LEU A 86 -9.51 3.07 18.42
N LYS A 87 -10.07 4.26 18.69
CA LYS A 87 -9.31 5.52 18.65
C LYS A 87 -8.64 5.82 19.98
N GLY A 88 -7.37 6.19 19.93
CA GLY A 88 -6.55 6.49 21.10
C GLY A 88 -5.69 5.30 21.53
N PRO A 89 -4.81 5.48 22.54
CA PRO A 89 -3.89 4.45 22.98
C PRO A 89 -4.58 3.15 23.42
N GLN A 90 -4.20 2.04 22.82
CA GLN A 90 -4.78 0.72 23.07
C GLN A 90 -3.72 -0.30 23.55
N GLY A 91 -2.54 0.16 23.97
CA GLY A 91 -1.38 -0.69 24.28
C GLY A 91 -1.62 -1.75 25.34
N THR A 92 -2.53 -1.54 26.29
CA THR A 92 -2.85 -2.50 27.35
C THR A 92 -3.49 -3.78 26.81
N LEU A 93 -4.33 -3.67 25.77
CA LEU A 93 -5.08 -4.79 25.22
C LEU A 93 -4.50 -5.27 23.88
N PHE A 94 -4.05 -4.33 23.06
CA PHE A 94 -3.56 -4.62 21.69
C PHE A 94 -2.04 -4.51 21.54
N GLY A 95 -1.29 -4.29 22.63
CA GLY A 95 0.16 -4.35 22.65
C GLY A 95 0.86 -3.30 21.78
N ALA A 96 1.89 -3.72 21.04
CA ALA A 96 2.73 -2.85 20.25
C ALA A 96 1.97 -2.19 19.07
N SER A 97 2.49 -1.04 18.61
CA SER A 97 1.98 -0.29 17.45
C SER A 97 0.57 0.32 17.63
N SER A 98 0.03 0.37 18.85
CA SER A 98 -1.33 0.85 19.12
C SER A 98 -1.37 2.19 19.88
N GLN A 99 -0.39 3.08 19.61
CA GLN A 99 -0.31 4.39 20.27
C GLN A 99 -1.40 5.35 19.81
N ALA A 100 -1.74 5.37 18.51
CA ALA A 100 -2.80 6.20 17.94
C ALA A 100 -4.15 5.49 17.94
N GLY A 101 -4.13 4.16 17.94
CA GLY A 101 -5.31 3.33 17.93
C GLY A 101 -5.08 1.96 17.30
N THR A 102 -6.20 1.25 17.09
CA THR A 102 -6.20 -0.07 16.47
C THR A 102 -7.29 -0.12 15.40
N LEU A 103 -6.97 -0.66 14.25
CA LEU A 103 -7.90 -1.03 13.19
C LEU A 103 -8.04 -2.55 13.19
N ARG A 104 -9.29 -3.04 13.24
CA ARG A 104 -9.59 -4.47 13.23
C ARG A 104 -10.48 -4.81 12.04
N LEU A 105 -10.04 -5.75 11.23
CA LEU A 105 -10.78 -6.36 10.14
C LEU A 105 -11.38 -7.65 10.65
N ILE A 106 -12.70 -7.73 10.74
CA ILE A 106 -13.40 -8.90 11.26
C ILE A 106 -14.02 -9.65 10.11
N THR A 107 -13.56 -10.88 9.89
CA THR A 107 -14.05 -11.74 8.81
C THR A 107 -15.36 -12.44 9.18
N ASN A 108 -16.17 -12.78 8.17
CA ASN A 108 -17.27 -13.71 8.39
C ASN A 108 -16.74 -15.11 8.73
N LYS A 109 -17.32 -15.73 9.74
CA LYS A 109 -16.93 -17.06 10.20
C LYS A 109 -17.81 -18.14 9.56
N PRO A 110 -17.31 -19.40 9.46
CA PRO A 110 -18.15 -20.51 9.09
C PRO A 110 -19.36 -20.60 10.04
N ASP A 111 -20.54 -20.80 9.48
CA ASP A 111 -21.78 -20.95 10.26
C ASP A 111 -22.51 -22.26 9.92
N PHE A 112 -23.42 -22.66 10.80
CA PHE A 112 -24.16 -23.91 10.73
C PHE A 112 -25.56 -23.76 10.14
N SER A 113 -25.93 -22.56 9.66
CA SER A 113 -27.29 -22.25 9.17
C SER A 113 -27.68 -22.98 7.89
N GLY A 114 -26.68 -23.40 7.10
CA GLY A 114 -26.88 -24.13 5.86
C GLY A 114 -25.75 -23.93 4.87
N ALA A 115 -25.79 -24.67 3.78
CA ALA A 115 -24.88 -24.46 2.65
C ALA A 115 -25.38 -23.31 1.79
N TYR A 116 -24.55 -22.29 1.60
CA TYR A 116 -24.82 -21.15 0.71
C TYR A 116 -23.53 -20.59 0.14
N GLY A 117 -23.65 -19.91 -0.97
CA GLY A 117 -22.54 -19.23 -1.60
C GLY A 117 -22.94 -17.94 -2.26
N ARG A 118 -21.95 -17.12 -2.55
CA ARG A 118 -22.10 -15.90 -3.32
C ARG A 118 -21.02 -15.85 -4.39
N LEU A 119 -21.43 -15.34 -5.55
CA LEU A 119 -20.56 -15.01 -6.67
C LEU A 119 -20.86 -13.58 -7.06
N SER A 120 -19.85 -12.73 -7.08
CA SER A 120 -19.96 -11.36 -7.61
C SER A 120 -18.98 -11.15 -8.74
N PHE A 121 -19.41 -10.34 -9.67
CA PHE A 121 -18.61 -9.83 -10.75
C PHE A 121 -18.96 -8.35 -10.92
N ASP A 122 -17.93 -7.49 -10.83
CA ASP A 122 -18.07 -6.05 -11.00
C ASP A 122 -17.15 -5.59 -12.13
N GLY A 123 -17.61 -4.64 -12.91
CA GLY A 123 -16.84 -3.99 -13.96
C GLY A 123 -17.02 -2.48 -13.88
N SER A 124 -15.95 -1.74 -14.02
CA SER A 124 -15.96 -0.27 -14.01
C SER A 124 -14.99 0.30 -15.02
N ASN A 125 -15.14 1.59 -15.31
CA ASN A 125 -14.22 2.34 -16.15
C ASN A 125 -13.87 3.66 -15.46
N THR A 126 -12.60 3.97 -15.40
CA THR A 126 -12.12 5.28 -14.98
C THR A 126 -12.15 6.23 -16.16
N LYS A 127 -12.63 7.47 -15.97
CA LYS A 127 -12.59 8.47 -17.03
C LYS A 127 -11.14 8.79 -17.36
N GLU A 128 -10.79 8.72 -18.65
CA GLU A 128 -9.40 8.92 -19.11
C GLU A 128 -8.43 7.90 -18.48
N GLY A 129 -8.90 6.68 -18.27
CA GLY A 129 -8.15 5.56 -17.72
C GLY A 129 -8.69 4.23 -18.22
N GLU A 130 -8.13 3.15 -17.79
CA GLU A 130 -8.50 1.80 -18.18
C GLU A 130 -9.74 1.27 -17.46
N GLY A 131 -10.24 0.14 -17.97
CA GLY A 131 -11.32 -0.62 -17.37
C GLY A 131 -10.81 -1.49 -16.21
N SER A 132 -11.62 -1.59 -15.18
CA SER A 132 -11.35 -2.47 -14.02
C SER A 132 -12.36 -3.60 -13.97
N ASN A 133 -11.97 -4.75 -13.45
CA ASN A 133 -12.84 -5.90 -13.25
C ASN A 133 -12.52 -6.62 -11.96
N LYS A 134 -13.56 -7.01 -11.23
CA LYS A 134 -13.46 -7.72 -9.97
C LYS A 134 -14.28 -9.00 -10.02
N PHE A 135 -13.71 -10.07 -9.53
CA PHE A 135 -14.36 -11.35 -9.34
C PHE A 135 -14.18 -11.80 -7.89
N GLU A 136 -15.26 -12.19 -7.24
CA GLU A 136 -15.24 -12.67 -5.87
C GLU A 136 -16.21 -13.84 -5.71
N VAL A 137 -15.76 -14.89 -5.05
CA VAL A 137 -16.57 -16.05 -4.69
C VAL A 137 -16.43 -16.39 -3.22
N MET A 138 -17.54 -16.67 -2.58
CA MET A 138 -17.60 -17.16 -1.21
C MET A 138 -18.53 -18.38 -1.14
N TYR A 139 -18.15 -19.38 -0.36
CA TYR A 139 -18.99 -20.53 -0.08
C TYR A 139 -18.88 -20.95 1.39
N ASN A 140 -20.05 -21.11 2.03
CA ASN A 140 -20.20 -21.64 3.39
C ASN A 140 -20.82 -23.02 3.34
N LEU A 141 -20.20 -23.97 4.01
CA LEU A 141 -20.63 -25.38 4.03
C LEU A 141 -20.57 -25.94 5.45
N PRO A 142 -21.70 -26.13 6.13
CA PRO A 142 -21.76 -26.99 7.31
C PRO A 142 -21.63 -28.45 6.87
N ILE A 143 -20.60 -29.11 7.38
CA ILE A 143 -20.36 -30.56 7.09
C ILE A 143 -21.13 -31.43 8.08
N SER A 144 -21.30 -30.92 9.29
CA SER A 144 -22.12 -31.54 10.36
C SER A 144 -22.67 -30.43 11.28
N ASP A 145 -23.42 -30.81 12.31
CA ASP A 145 -23.93 -29.88 13.32
C ASP A 145 -22.83 -29.22 14.16
N THR A 146 -21.60 -29.75 14.10
CA THR A 146 -20.46 -29.30 14.89
C THR A 146 -19.25 -28.90 14.06
N PHE A 147 -19.31 -29.00 12.73
CA PHE A 147 -18.19 -28.72 11.85
C PHE A 147 -18.64 -28.00 10.59
N ALA A 148 -18.12 -26.80 10.36
CA ALA A 148 -18.41 -25.97 9.20
C ALA A 148 -17.14 -25.41 8.55
N VAL A 149 -17.21 -25.15 7.26
CA VAL A 149 -16.14 -24.62 6.42
C VAL A 149 -16.63 -23.38 5.69
N ARG A 150 -15.80 -22.37 5.55
CA ARG A 150 -16.04 -21.19 4.71
C ARG A 150 -14.81 -20.92 3.84
N ALA A 151 -15.02 -20.83 2.54
CA ALA A 151 -13.99 -20.55 1.56
C ALA A 151 -14.32 -19.24 0.83
N VAL A 152 -13.30 -18.43 0.58
CA VAL A 152 -13.37 -17.17 -0.17
C VAL A 152 -12.21 -17.14 -1.15
N ALA A 153 -12.47 -16.70 -2.38
CA ALA A 153 -11.41 -16.38 -3.34
C ALA A 153 -11.79 -15.13 -4.11
N TYR A 154 -10.80 -14.32 -4.46
CA TYR A 154 -10.99 -13.06 -5.16
C TYR A 154 -9.85 -12.77 -6.13
N ARG A 155 -10.20 -12.01 -7.16
CA ARG A 155 -9.30 -11.32 -8.07
C ARG A 155 -9.90 -9.95 -8.38
N ASP A 156 -9.15 -8.90 -8.13
CA ASP A 156 -9.53 -7.51 -8.40
C ASP A 156 -8.43 -6.86 -9.24
N ASP A 157 -8.75 -6.59 -10.49
CA ASP A 157 -7.89 -6.05 -11.54
C ASP A 157 -8.31 -4.60 -11.77
N GLN A 158 -7.58 -3.67 -11.19
CA GLN A 158 -7.86 -2.24 -11.20
C GLN A 158 -7.00 -1.56 -12.26
N GLY A 159 -7.63 -1.11 -13.36
CA GLY A 159 -6.96 -0.42 -14.45
C GLY A 159 -6.37 0.92 -14.03
N GLY A 160 -5.26 1.26 -14.65
CA GLY A 160 -4.53 2.50 -14.44
C GLY A 160 -5.26 3.75 -14.92
N TRP A 161 -4.70 4.91 -14.56
CA TRP A 161 -5.27 6.23 -14.90
C TRP A 161 -4.19 7.33 -14.94
N VAL A 162 -2.92 7.00 -14.76
CA VAL A 162 -1.79 7.91 -14.89
C VAL A 162 -0.98 7.55 -16.11
N ASP A 163 -0.69 8.54 -16.97
CA ASP A 163 0.13 8.34 -18.15
C ASP A 163 1.61 8.56 -17.82
N ASN A 164 2.48 7.65 -18.21
CA ASN A 164 3.91 7.94 -18.29
C ASN A 164 4.23 8.55 -19.65
N VAL A 165 4.29 9.87 -19.72
CA VAL A 165 4.46 10.62 -20.98
C VAL A 165 5.93 10.75 -21.37
N PRO A 166 6.23 10.97 -22.67
CA PRO A 166 7.60 11.14 -23.14
C PRO A 166 8.33 12.26 -22.42
N GLY A 167 9.56 12.01 -22.04
CA GLY A 167 10.44 12.97 -21.41
C GLY A 167 11.90 12.74 -21.76
N THR A 168 12.65 13.85 -21.76
CA THR A 168 14.10 13.81 -21.86
C THR A 168 14.71 14.58 -20.69
N LEU A 169 15.77 14.05 -20.13
CA LEU A 169 16.52 14.70 -19.07
C LEU A 169 18.00 14.74 -19.48
N THR A 170 18.50 15.91 -19.81
CA THR A 170 19.91 16.13 -20.06
C THR A 170 20.60 16.71 -18.83
N ALA A 171 21.91 16.50 -18.71
CA ALA A 171 22.68 17.14 -17.65
C ALA A 171 22.57 18.68 -17.72
N GLN A 172 22.55 19.23 -18.94
CA GLN A 172 22.42 20.66 -19.19
C GLN A 172 21.08 21.24 -18.71
N GLU A 173 20.02 20.45 -18.71
CA GLU A 173 18.69 20.86 -18.27
C GLU A 173 18.39 20.49 -16.81
N SER A 174 19.32 19.80 -16.15
CA SER A 174 19.17 19.45 -14.74
C SER A 174 19.03 20.71 -13.87
N ALA A 175 18.07 20.67 -12.96
CA ALA A 175 17.87 21.74 -11.99
C ALA A 175 19.12 22.07 -11.18
N ARG A 176 20.08 21.15 -11.05
CA ARG A 176 21.34 21.34 -10.33
C ARG A 176 22.24 22.39 -10.99
N PHE A 177 22.11 22.57 -12.29
CA PHE A 177 22.98 23.43 -13.10
C PHE A 177 22.24 24.60 -13.75
N ARG A 178 20.96 24.82 -13.41
CA ARG A 178 20.13 25.86 -13.98
C ARG A 178 19.53 26.75 -12.91
N ASP A 179 19.29 28.00 -13.27
CA ASP A 179 18.63 28.96 -12.42
C ASP A 179 17.12 28.63 -12.28
N ALA A 180 16.52 29.16 -11.21
CA ALA A 180 15.08 29.05 -11.02
C ALA A 180 14.33 29.73 -12.18
N GLY A 181 13.29 29.04 -12.65
CA GLY A 181 12.49 29.51 -13.78
C GLY A 181 13.05 29.17 -15.16
N TYR A 182 14.24 28.55 -15.26
CA TYR A 182 14.68 27.99 -16.54
C TYR A 182 13.71 26.95 -17.03
N VAL A 183 13.16 27.13 -18.22
CA VAL A 183 12.22 26.19 -18.82
C VAL A 183 12.99 25.15 -19.63
N ARG A 184 12.84 23.89 -19.24
CA ARG A 184 13.44 22.74 -19.92
C ARG A 184 12.78 22.49 -21.28
N THR A 185 13.38 21.66 -22.12
CA THR A 185 12.80 21.28 -23.43
C THR A 185 11.46 20.55 -23.29
N ASN A 186 11.21 19.89 -22.16
CA ASN A 186 9.92 19.29 -21.84
C ASN A 186 8.87 20.28 -21.30
N GLY A 187 9.17 21.58 -21.29
CA GLY A 187 8.25 22.63 -20.83
C GLY A 187 8.23 22.87 -19.32
N VAL A 188 8.89 22.02 -18.51
CA VAL A 188 8.86 22.10 -17.05
C VAL A 188 9.90 23.10 -16.53
N PRO A 189 9.51 24.15 -15.77
CA PRO A 189 10.45 25.09 -15.20
C PRO A 189 11.24 24.49 -14.02
N VAL A 190 12.47 24.91 -13.88
CA VAL A 190 13.30 24.58 -12.72
C VAL A 190 12.77 25.29 -11.48
N SER A 191 12.42 24.55 -10.44
CA SER A 191 11.95 25.14 -9.19
C SER A 191 13.09 25.82 -8.42
N ALA A 192 12.76 26.89 -7.68
CA ALA A 192 13.73 27.62 -6.85
C ALA A 192 14.39 26.73 -5.78
N ALA A 193 13.68 25.71 -5.28
CA ALA A 193 14.20 24.77 -4.28
C ALA A 193 15.34 23.87 -4.80
N ARG A 194 15.41 23.64 -6.12
CA ARG A 194 16.37 22.74 -6.77
C ARG A 194 17.41 23.46 -7.62
N ALA A 195 17.16 24.74 -7.93
CA ALA A 195 17.98 25.51 -8.84
C ALA A 195 19.40 25.72 -8.35
N GLY A 196 20.36 25.57 -9.23
CA GLY A 196 21.75 26.03 -9.06
C GLY A 196 22.55 25.39 -7.92
N LYS A 197 22.02 24.43 -7.20
CA LYS A 197 22.66 23.86 -5.99
C LYS A 197 23.98 23.11 -6.25
N ASN A 198 24.21 22.72 -7.47
CA ASN A 198 25.46 22.07 -7.91
C ASN A 198 26.07 22.79 -9.09
N SER A 199 25.72 24.07 -9.32
CA SER A 199 26.44 24.92 -10.30
C SER A 199 27.90 25.14 -9.86
N ALA A 200 28.80 25.31 -10.79
CA ALA A 200 30.19 25.64 -10.48
C ALA A 200 30.29 26.86 -9.55
N THR A 201 29.45 27.87 -9.73
CA THR A 201 29.38 29.05 -8.88
C THR A 201 28.98 28.72 -7.45
N TYR A 202 27.99 27.84 -7.25
CA TYR A 202 27.57 27.40 -5.92
C TYR A 202 28.66 26.58 -5.22
N ILE A 203 29.25 25.62 -5.92
CA ILE A 203 30.34 24.78 -5.39
C ILE A 203 31.55 25.67 -5.00
N ASN A 204 31.93 26.61 -5.83
CA ASN A 204 33.01 27.53 -5.54
C ASN A 204 32.72 28.54 -4.39
N SER A 205 31.45 28.70 -4.02
CA SER A 205 31.05 29.51 -2.86
C SER A 205 31.10 28.77 -1.53
N LEU A 206 31.26 27.43 -1.56
CA LEU A 206 31.35 26.60 -0.36
C LEU A 206 32.78 26.58 0.21
N PRO A 207 32.95 26.32 1.52
CA PRO A 207 34.25 25.97 2.08
C PRO A 207 34.86 24.80 1.32
N GLU A 208 36.17 24.82 1.10
CA GLU A 208 36.89 23.85 0.27
C GLU A 208 36.56 22.40 0.63
N GLU A 209 36.47 22.06 1.93
CA GLU A 209 36.12 20.72 2.40
C GLU A 209 34.71 20.30 2.02
N VAL A 210 33.75 21.20 2.10
CA VAL A 210 32.34 20.95 1.72
C VAL A 210 32.20 20.87 0.20
N ALA A 211 32.90 21.71 -0.54
CA ALA A 211 32.93 21.69 -1.99
C ALA A 211 33.48 20.34 -2.50
N TYR A 212 34.56 19.85 -1.92
CA TYR A 212 35.16 18.55 -2.29
C TYR A 212 34.22 17.38 -2.00
N THR A 213 33.58 17.34 -0.85
CA THR A 213 32.64 16.25 -0.48
C THR A 213 31.33 16.30 -1.23
N SER A 214 30.88 17.50 -1.60
CA SER A 214 29.64 17.69 -2.38
C SER A 214 29.85 17.49 -3.88
N ALA A 215 31.04 17.80 -4.37
CA ALA A 215 31.45 17.63 -5.76
C ALA A 215 32.08 16.24 -5.98
N ARG A 216 31.38 15.19 -5.65
CA ARG A 216 31.84 13.80 -5.99
C ARG A 216 32.11 13.60 -7.48
N ILE A 217 31.66 14.53 -8.31
CA ILE A 217 31.90 14.55 -9.75
C ILE A 217 32.21 16.01 -10.10
N PRO A 218 33.48 16.34 -10.39
CA PRO A 218 33.85 17.65 -10.91
C PRO A 218 33.37 17.77 -12.36
N PHE A 219 32.08 17.96 -12.53
CA PHE A 219 31.45 18.10 -13.82
C PHE A 219 30.80 19.47 -13.95
N ASP A 220 31.30 20.25 -14.88
CA ASP A 220 30.63 21.43 -15.36
C ASP A 220 30.04 21.13 -16.74
N PRO A 221 28.71 21.12 -16.90
CA PRO A 221 28.07 20.86 -18.17
C PRO A 221 28.37 21.93 -19.22
N TYR A 222 28.99 23.05 -18.83
CA TYR A 222 29.41 24.14 -19.70
C TYR A 222 30.91 24.09 -20.03
N ASP A 223 31.70 23.26 -19.35
CA ASP A 223 33.12 23.04 -19.65
C ASP A 223 33.27 21.91 -20.65
N PRO A 224 33.68 22.21 -21.91
CA PRO A 224 33.90 21.14 -22.92
C PRO A 224 35.04 20.18 -22.56
N ASN A 225 35.85 20.49 -21.56
CA ASN A 225 36.93 19.65 -21.08
C ASN A 225 36.51 18.78 -19.87
N SER A 226 35.26 18.88 -19.41
CA SER A 226 34.76 18.04 -18.35
C SER A 226 34.74 16.58 -18.75
N GLN A 227 35.38 15.71 -17.96
CA GLN A 227 35.59 14.30 -18.30
C GLN A 227 34.40 13.39 -17.98
N VAL A 228 33.29 13.92 -17.51
CA VAL A 228 32.10 13.12 -17.19
C VAL A 228 31.12 13.18 -18.35
N ASP A 229 30.98 12.04 -19.03
CA ASP A 229 30.00 11.86 -20.09
C ASP A 229 28.61 11.64 -19.47
N PHE A 230 27.83 12.71 -19.31
CA PHE A 230 26.43 12.63 -18.95
C PHE A 230 25.61 12.33 -20.19
N ARG A 231 25.19 11.09 -20.30
CA ARG A 231 24.24 10.70 -21.35
C ARG A 231 22.88 11.34 -21.05
N ALA A 232 22.28 11.91 -22.07
CA ALA A 232 20.90 12.32 -22.01
C ALA A 232 20.04 11.07 -21.71
N ALA A 233 19.27 11.12 -20.64
CA ALA A 233 18.30 10.11 -20.34
C ALA A 233 16.99 10.42 -21.09
N ASN A 234 16.34 9.42 -21.60
CA ASN A 234 14.96 9.49 -22.06
C ASN A 234 14.18 8.31 -21.49
N ASN A 235 12.88 8.41 -21.45
CA ASN A 235 12.00 7.37 -20.96
C ASN A 235 11.22 6.67 -22.09
N ALA A 236 11.67 6.75 -23.32
CA ALA A 236 10.92 6.25 -24.48
C ALA A 236 10.53 4.76 -24.36
N ALA A 237 11.31 3.96 -23.64
CA ALA A 237 11.01 2.55 -23.39
C ALA A 237 9.98 2.32 -22.25
N LEU A 238 9.62 3.37 -21.52
CA LEU A 238 8.72 3.33 -20.37
C LEU A 238 7.47 4.19 -20.60
N VAL A 239 7.31 4.74 -21.82
CA VAL A 239 6.12 5.53 -22.18
C VAL A 239 4.95 4.59 -22.31
N GLU A 240 3.92 4.83 -21.53
CA GLU A 240 2.74 3.99 -21.43
C GLU A 240 1.56 4.82 -20.95
N SER A 241 0.38 4.59 -21.52
CA SER A 241 -0.86 5.18 -21.01
C SER A 241 -1.37 4.34 -19.87
N ASP A 242 -1.97 5.01 -18.87
CA ASP A 242 -2.66 4.34 -17.75
C ASP A 242 -1.78 3.32 -17.00
N PHE A 243 -0.48 3.61 -16.83
CA PHE A 243 0.55 2.67 -16.41
C PHE A 243 0.54 2.30 -14.90
N ASN A 244 -0.44 2.75 -14.12
CA ASN A 244 -0.51 2.53 -12.68
C ASN A 244 -1.62 1.55 -12.29
N ASP A 245 -1.62 0.40 -12.89
CA ASP A 245 -2.56 -0.67 -12.57
C ASP A 245 -2.24 -1.36 -11.24
N THR A 246 -3.26 -2.03 -10.72
CA THR A 246 -3.18 -2.78 -9.47
C THR A 246 -3.94 -4.09 -9.58
N LEU A 247 -3.31 -5.16 -9.15
CA LEU A 247 -3.92 -6.48 -9.12
C LEU A 247 -3.87 -7.07 -7.70
N TYR A 248 -5.05 -7.34 -7.14
CA TYR A 248 -5.19 -8.17 -5.95
C TYR A 248 -5.64 -9.57 -6.33
N THR A 249 -4.93 -10.58 -5.84
CA THR A 249 -5.33 -11.98 -5.97
C THR A 249 -5.19 -12.65 -4.61
N GLY A 250 -6.19 -13.44 -4.21
CA GLY A 250 -6.08 -14.12 -2.93
C GLY A 250 -7.27 -14.97 -2.57
N GLY A 251 -7.19 -15.52 -1.35
CA GLY A 251 -8.25 -16.34 -0.83
C GLY A 251 -8.08 -16.67 0.64
N ARG A 252 -9.17 -17.13 1.24
CA ARG A 252 -9.23 -17.52 2.64
C ARG A 252 -10.02 -18.81 2.79
N LEU A 253 -9.51 -19.73 3.60
CA LEU A 253 -10.20 -20.92 4.06
C LEU A 253 -10.31 -20.88 5.59
N SER A 254 -11.52 -21.01 6.10
CA SER A 254 -11.80 -21.03 7.53
C SER A 254 -12.54 -22.31 7.90
N LEU A 255 -12.15 -22.92 9.00
CA LEU A 255 -12.76 -24.12 9.57
C LEU A 255 -13.24 -23.80 10.98
N ARG A 256 -14.48 -24.11 11.29
CA ARG A 256 -15.04 -23.97 12.64
C ARG A 256 -15.50 -25.33 13.15
N ALA A 257 -15.05 -25.66 14.36
CA ALA A 257 -15.43 -26.88 15.06
C ALA A 257 -15.97 -26.53 16.45
N GLU A 258 -17.23 -26.95 16.74
CA GLU A 258 -17.77 -26.96 18.09
C GLU A 258 -17.30 -28.24 18.78
N ILE A 259 -16.33 -28.13 19.68
CA ILE A 259 -15.73 -29.27 20.40
C ILE A 259 -16.75 -29.86 21.38
N ASN A 260 -17.47 -28.99 22.06
CA ASN A 260 -18.57 -29.29 22.95
C ASN A 260 -19.41 -28.02 23.21
N GLU A 261 -20.34 -28.04 24.13
CA GLU A 261 -21.22 -26.89 24.46
C GLU A 261 -20.48 -25.65 24.99
N ASP A 262 -19.26 -25.83 25.50
CA ASP A 262 -18.47 -24.75 26.10
C ASP A 262 -17.24 -24.36 25.26
N TRP A 263 -16.84 -25.13 24.26
CA TRP A 263 -15.60 -24.90 23.52
C TRP A 263 -15.76 -24.96 22.02
N SER A 264 -15.26 -23.96 21.34
CA SER A 264 -15.14 -23.92 19.87
C SER A 264 -13.70 -23.64 19.43
N LEU A 265 -13.35 -24.17 18.26
CA LEU A 265 -12.06 -23.98 17.61
C LEU A 265 -12.30 -23.39 16.21
N LEU A 266 -11.64 -22.29 15.91
CA LEU A 266 -11.56 -21.71 14.57
C LEU A 266 -10.11 -21.86 14.06
N LEU A 267 -9.97 -22.41 12.86
CA LEU A 267 -8.71 -22.44 12.12
C LEU A 267 -8.88 -21.63 10.86
N GLY A 268 -7.85 -20.85 10.50
CA GLY A 268 -7.84 -20.01 9.31
C GLY A 268 -6.54 -20.14 8.53
N ALA A 269 -6.65 -20.11 7.21
CA ALA A 269 -5.54 -19.94 6.28
C ALA A 269 -5.94 -18.86 5.26
N MET A 270 -5.09 -17.89 5.03
CA MET A 270 -5.28 -16.81 4.06
C MET A 270 -3.99 -16.59 3.28
N THR A 271 -4.14 -16.39 1.99
CA THR A 271 -3.05 -15.96 1.10
C THR A 271 -3.51 -14.75 0.31
N GLN A 272 -2.61 -13.83 0.04
CA GLN A 272 -2.85 -12.68 -0.82
C GLN A 272 -1.58 -12.29 -1.55
N GLU A 273 -1.74 -11.90 -2.80
CA GLU A 273 -0.74 -11.28 -3.64
C GLU A 273 -1.29 -9.93 -4.13
N LEU A 274 -0.47 -8.91 -4.03
CA LEU A 274 -0.71 -7.56 -4.51
C LEU A 274 0.42 -7.19 -5.47
N GLU A 275 0.07 -6.91 -6.70
CA GLU A 275 0.97 -6.35 -7.69
C GLU A 275 0.51 -4.94 -8.05
N THR A 276 1.44 -3.98 -8.12
CA THR A 276 1.17 -2.65 -8.67
C THR A 276 2.27 -2.27 -9.62
N ASP A 277 1.92 -1.73 -10.75
CA ASP A 277 2.84 -1.08 -11.65
C ASP A 277 2.69 0.46 -11.56
N GLY A 278 3.71 1.19 -11.99
CA GLY A 278 3.67 2.63 -12.06
C GLY A 278 3.65 3.38 -10.73
N THR A 279 3.08 4.56 -10.76
CA THR A 279 2.94 5.47 -9.61
C THR A 279 1.57 6.13 -9.60
N PHE A 280 1.01 6.32 -8.41
CA PHE A 280 -0.31 6.91 -8.17
C PHE A 280 -0.25 8.45 -7.98
N THR A 281 0.81 9.07 -8.46
CA THR A 281 1.02 10.52 -8.39
C THR A 281 1.25 11.09 -9.80
N ALA A 282 0.64 12.22 -10.07
CA ALA A 282 0.82 12.96 -11.31
C ALA A 282 1.61 14.25 -11.09
N ASP A 283 2.26 14.75 -12.13
CA ASP A 283 2.94 16.06 -12.14
C ASP A 283 2.04 17.10 -12.84
N PRO A 284 1.33 17.96 -12.09
CA PRO A 284 0.44 18.93 -12.67
C PRO A 284 1.16 20.00 -13.51
N THR A 285 2.49 20.06 -13.44
CA THR A 285 3.28 21.04 -14.23
C THR A 285 3.49 20.60 -15.68
N LEU A 286 3.15 19.36 -16.01
CA LEU A 286 3.21 18.87 -17.40
C LEU A 286 2.10 19.47 -18.27
N GLY A 287 0.99 19.94 -17.66
CA GLY A 287 -0.08 20.62 -18.37
C GLY A 287 -0.83 19.72 -19.36
N THR A 288 -0.85 18.43 -19.13
CA THR A 288 -1.60 17.43 -19.90
C THR A 288 -3.07 17.40 -19.47
N ASP A 289 -3.97 16.97 -20.37
CA ASP A 289 -5.40 16.86 -20.08
C ASP A 289 -5.70 15.67 -19.14
N SER A 290 -4.89 14.61 -19.20
CA SER A 290 -4.91 13.45 -18.29
C SER A 290 -3.84 13.57 -17.19
N PRO A 291 -4.03 12.93 -16.04
CA PRO A 291 -2.99 12.81 -15.01
C PRO A 291 -1.73 12.16 -15.59
N SER A 292 -0.61 12.85 -15.56
CA SER A 292 0.61 12.39 -16.24
C SER A 292 1.86 12.62 -15.39
N ILE A 293 2.88 11.82 -15.67
CA ILE A 293 4.20 11.91 -15.05
C ILE A 293 5.28 11.56 -16.07
N GLN A 294 6.53 11.87 -15.78
CA GLN A 294 7.71 11.43 -16.53
C GLN A 294 8.60 10.57 -15.64
N ARG A 295 8.46 9.25 -15.77
CA ARG A 295 9.28 8.27 -15.05
C ARG A 295 10.38 7.74 -15.95
N TYR A 296 11.59 7.63 -15.42
CA TYR A 296 12.81 7.20 -16.12
C TYR A 296 13.34 5.86 -15.60
N SER A 297 12.63 5.25 -14.67
CA SER A 297 12.89 3.92 -14.14
C SER A 297 11.57 3.19 -13.99
N PRO A 298 11.54 1.85 -14.14
CA PRO A 298 10.36 1.07 -13.82
C PRO A 298 9.97 1.28 -12.35
N ASP A 299 8.68 1.40 -12.11
CA ASP A 299 8.10 1.40 -10.76
C ASP A 299 7.21 0.17 -10.68
N ARG A 300 7.52 -0.75 -9.78
CA ARG A 300 6.74 -1.96 -9.53
C ARG A 300 6.82 -2.32 -8.06
N LEU A 301 5.70 -2.76 -7.50
CA LEU A 301 5.62 -3.36 -6.18
C LEU A 301 4.95 -4.73 -6.30
N GLU A 302 5.57 -5.73 -5.70
CA GLU A 302 4.98 -7.02 -5.43
C GLU A 302 4.96 -7.19 -3.91
N ASP A 303 3.81 -7.48 -3.33
CA ASP A 303 3.63 -7.68 -1.89
C ASP A 303 2.73 -8.89 -1.67
N SER A 304 3.26 -9.93 -1.08
CA SER A 304 2.51 -11.16 -0.82
C SER A 304 2.58 -11.54 0.65
N PHE A 305 1.53 -12.17 1.15
CA PHE A 305 1.55 -12.75 2.49
C PHE A 305 0.70 -14.01 2.58
N ASP A 306 1.17 -14.90 3.45
CA ASP A 306 0.45 -16.05 3.95
C ASP A 306 0.20 -15.91 5.45
N ASN A 307 -1.02 -16.17 5.88
CA ASN A 307 -1.40 -16.14 7.30
C ASN A 307 -2.13 -17.44 7.68
N TYR A 308 -1.60 -18.12 8.66
CA TYR A 308 -2.21 -19.31 9.28
C TYR A 308 -2.53 -18.98 10.72
N ASN A 309 -3.78 -19.13 11.11
CA ASN A 309 -4.22 -18.75 12.44
C ASN A 309 -5.15 -19.78 13.10
N TRP A 310 -5.24 -19.68 14.41
CA TRP A 310 -6.19 -20.46 15.21
C TRP A 310 -6.72 -19.62 16.36
N THR A 311 -7.97 -19.86 16.71
CA THR A 311 -8.61 -19.29 17.87
C THR A 311 -9.40 -20.37 18.58
N LEU A 312 -9.06 -20.63 19.83
CA LEU A 312 -9.81 -21.49 20.73
C LEU A 312 -10.58 -20.62 21.72
N GLU A 313 -11.90 -20.69 21.66
CA GLU A 313 -12.79 -19.96 22.55
C GLU A 313 -13.53 -20.94 23.45
N GLY A 314 -13.71 -20.59 24.72
CA GLY A 314 -14.42 -21.45 25.61
C GLY A 314 -14.66 -20.88 26.98
N ARG A 315 -15.22 -21.69 27.87
CA ARG A 315 -15.59 -21.30 29.22
C ARG A 315 -15.08 -22.32 30.26
N ILE A 316 -14.52 -21.79 31.33
CA ILE A 316 -14.13 -22.55 32.52
C ILE A 316 -14.90 -21.99 33.72
N GLY A 317 -16.00 -22.63 34.08
CA GLY A 317 -16.95 -22.10 35.08
C GLY A 317 -17.59 -20.79 34.62
N GLU A 318 -17.33 -19.68 35.28
CA GLU A 318 -17.83 -18.35 34.93
C GLU A 318 -16.81 -17.53 34.09
N LEU A 319 -15.61 -18.09 33.83
CA LEU A 319 -14.54 -17.41 33.09
C LEU A 319 -14.63 -17.75 31.60
N GLU A 320 -14.73 -16.72 30.77
CA GLU A 320 -14.51 -16.85 29.32
C GLU A 320 -13.03 -16.86 29.04
N VAL A 321 -12.59 -17.75 28.16
CA VAL A 321 -11.20 -17.96 27.76
C VAL A 321 -11.10 -17.88 26.25
N ILE A 322 -10.21 -17.02 25.75
CA ILE A 322 -9.83 -16.95 24.34
C ILE A 322 -8.33 -17.21 24.26
N TYR A 323 -7.94 -18.21 23.50
CA TYR A 323 -6.55 -18.50 23.19
C TYR A 323 -6.36 -18.44 21.67
N THR A 324 -5.50 -17.55 21.22
CA THR A 324 -5.30 -17.28 19.80
C THR A 324 -3.82 -17.25 19.44
N GLY A 325 -3.49 -17.60 18.21
CA GLY A 325 -2.16 -17.53 17.66
C GLY A 325 -2.16 -17.53 16.14
N ALA A 326 -1.06 -17.04 15.55
CA ALA A 326 -0.87 -17.05 14.12
C ALA A 326 0.60 -17.21 13.73
N TYR A 327 0.80 -17.68 12.51
CA TYR A 327 2.04 -17.60 11.77
C TYR A 327 1.78 -16.80 10.49
N THR A 328 2.57 -15.75 10.28
CA THR A 328 2.47 -14.91 9.08
C THR A 328 3.83 -14.82 8.41
N GLU A 329 3.87 -15.07 7.12
CA GLU A 329 5.00 -14.87 6.24
C GLU A 329 4.65 -13.78 5.23
N ARG A 330 5.56 -12.87 4.93
CA ARG A 330 5.39 -11.78 3.97
C ARG A 330 6.64 -11.60 3.15
N GLU A 331 6.47 -11.43 1.84
CA GLU A 331 7.50 -11.05 0.89
C GLU A 331 7.11 -9.74 0.18
N SER A 332 8.06 -8.83 0.01
CA SER A 332 7.83 -7.55 -0.70
C SER A 332 9.13 -6.93 -1.23
#